data_4af1ce73b0a3c58d3a9bc08f1b64aa13
#
_entry.id   4af1ce73b0a3c58d3a9bc08f1b64aa13
#
_cell.length_a   1.000
_cell.length_b   1.000
_cell.length_c   1.000
_cell.angle_alpha   90.00
_cell.angle_beta   90.00
_cell.angle_gamma   90.00
#
_symmetry.space_group_name_H-M   'P 1'
#
loop_
_entity.id
_entity.type
_entity.pdbx_description
1 polymer ?
#
loop_
_entity_poly.entity_id
_entity_poly.type
_entity_poly.pdbx_seq_one_letter_code
_entity_poly.pdbx_strand_id
1 'polypeptide(L)'
;MSRLNGTTTLDHLLAAFARESQANRRYLWFAQQADVEGRPEAAAAFRIIADGETGHALDLLDFLADVGDPVTGGPIGDTDDNLAAALAGETNDAVEGYERYAAVARDEGLG
;
A
#
# COMPACT_ATOMS: atom_id res chain seq x y z
N MET A 1 12.45 -15.59 15.75
CA MET A 1 12.19 -15.56 14.28
C MET A 1 10.77 -15.98 14.01
N SER A 2 10.13 -15.35 13.06
CA SER A 2 8.80 -15.74 12.65
C SER A 2 8.82 -17.10 11.94
N ARG A 3 7.79 -17.91 12.19
CA ARG A 3 7.60 -19.18 11.48
C ARG A 3 7.32 -18.98 10.00
N LEU A 4 6.96 -17.77 9.60
CA LEU A 4 6.67 -17.44 8.20
C LEU A 4 7.91 -17.26 7.35
N ASN A 5 9.07 -16.94 7.95
CA ASN A 5 10.29 -16.68 7.19
C ASN A 5 10.65 -17.85 6.27
N GLY A 6 10.90 -17.53 5.00
CA GLY A 6 11.28 -18.51 4.00
C GLY A 6 10.16 -19.39 3.46
N THR A 7 8.91 -19.10 3.80
CA THR A 7 7.78 -19.90 3.36
C THR A 7 7.08 -19.28 2.14
N THR A 8 6.42 -20.12 1.35
CA THR A 8 5.54 -19.68 0.28
C THR A 8 4.34 -18.91 0.84
N THR A 9 3.90 -19.25 2.05
CA THR A 9 2.81 -18.52 2.72
C THR A 9 3.19 -17.06 2.92
N LEU A 10 4.43 -16.77 3.32
CA LEU A 10 4.90 -15.39 3.44
C LEU A 10 4.78 -14.65 2.11
N ASP A 11 5.23 -15.27 1.02
CA ASP A 11 5.13 -14.67 -0.31
C ASP A 11 3.67 -14.35 -0.67
N HIS A 12 2.75 -15.24 -0.35
CA HIS A 12 1.33 -15.03 -0.58
C HIS A 12 0.75 -13.90 0.27
N LEU A 13 1.16 -13.80 1.53
CA LEU A 13 0.70 -12.72 2.43
C LEU A 13 1.20 -11.36 1.94
N LEU A 14 2.44 -11.28 1.50
CA LEU A 14 3.00 -10.05 0.95
C LEU A 14 2.27 -9.64 -0.34
N ALA A 15 2.01 -10.59 -1.23
CA ALA A 15 1.27 -10.33 -2.46
C ALA A 15 -0.17 -9.90 -2.17
N ALA A 16 -0.83 -10.54 -1.20
CA ALA A 16 -2.18 -10.19 -0.79
C ALA A 16 -2.23 -8.77 -0.21
N PHE A 17 -1.29 -8.41 0.66
CA PHE A 17 -1.24 -7.07 1.22
C PHE A 17 -1.08 -6.01 0.13
N ALA A 18 -0.20 -6.24 -0.83
CA ALA A 18 0.01 -5.32 -1.94
C ALA A 18 -1.26 -5.17 -2.79
N ARG A 19 -1.95 -6.28 -3.06
CA ARG A 19 -3.19 -6.29 -3.84
C ARG A 19 -4.32 -5.56 -3.12
N GLU A 20 -4.53 -5.85 -1.83
CA GLU A 20 -5.60 -5.24 -1.05
C GLU A 20 -5.38 -3.73 -0.90
N SER A 21 -4.13 -3.32 -0.70
CA SER A 21 -3.78 -1.90 -0.57
C SER A 21 -4.02 -1.15 -1.88
N GLN A 22 -3.63 -1.74 -3.01
CA GLN A 22 -3.85 -1.17 -4.33
C GLN A 22 -5.36 -1.08 -4.65
N ALA A 23 -6.11 -2.13 -4.35
CA ALA A 23 -7.55 -2.17 -4.58
C ALA A 23 -8.27 -1.08 -3.80
N ASN A 24 -7.87 -0.86 -2.53
CA ASN A 24 -8.43 0.21 -1.70
C ASN A 24 -8.31 1.56 -2.40
N ARG A 25 -7.13 1.92 -2.88
CA ARG A 25 -6.90 3.21 -3.53
C ARG A 25 -7.63 3.33 -4.86
N ARG A 26 -7.68 2.26 -5.65
CA ARG A 26 -8.43 2.25 -6.92
C ARG A 26 -9.91 2.51 -6.67
N TYR A 27 -10.51 1.84 -5.69
CA TYR A 27 -11.93 2.02 -5.39
C TYR A 27 -12.24 3.41 -4.86
N LEU A 28 -11.34 4.03 -4.09
CA LEU A 28 -11.51 5.41 -3.67
C LEU A 28 -11.48 6.38 -4.85
N TRP A 29 -10.59 6.14 -5.80
CA TRP A 29 -10.54 6.94 -7.03
C TRP A 29 -11.82 6.74 -7.87
N PHE A 30 -12.29 5.49 -7.97
CA PHE A 30 -13.54 5.19 -8.67
C PHE A 30 -14.71 5.92 -8.02
N ALA A 31 -14.73 5.99 -6.69
CA ALA A 31 -15.76 6.75 -5.97
C ALA A 31 -15.73 8.24 -6.31
N GLN A 32 -14.53 8.82 -6.38
CA GLN A 32 -14.38 10.23 -6.77
C GLN A 32 -14.91 10.47 -8.18
N GLN A 33 -14.61 9.59 -9.12
CA GLN A 33 -15.12 9.71 -10.48
C GLN A 33 -16.65 9.58 -10.54
N ALA A 34 -17.21 8.67 -9.76
CA ALA A 34 -18.66 8.51 -9.68
C ALA A 34 -19.34 9.79 -9.12
N ASP A 35 -18.72 10.44 -8.14
CA ASP A 35 -19.20 11.72 -7.63
C ASP A 35 -19.19 12.80 -8.72
N VAL A 36 -18.10 12.89 -9.49
CA VAL A 36 -17.99 13.86 -10.59
C VAL A 36 -19.05 13.61 -11.66
N GLU A 37 -19.37 12.34 -11.93
CA GLU A 37 -20.39 11.98 -12.90
C GLU A 37 -21.81 12.10 -12.37
N GLY A 38 -21.99 12.50 -11.10
CA GLY A 38 -23.31 12.65 -10.49
C GLY A 38 -23.98 11.31 -10.17
N ARG A 39 -23.19 10.31 -9.82
CA ARG A 39 -23.67 8.97 -9.46
C ARG A 39 -23.36 8.63 -8.01
N PRO A 40 -24.09 9.23 -7.06
CA PRO A 40 -23.78 9.09 -5.64
C PRO A 40 -23.95 7.68 -5.09
N GLU A 41 -24.88 6.89 -5.64
CA GLU A 41 -25.08 5.51 -5.20
C GLU A 41 -23.89 4.62 -5.57
N ALA A 42 -23.33 4.80 -6.78
CA ALA A 42 -22.12 4.11 -7.20
C ALA A 42 -20.94 4.53 -6.34
N ALA A 43 -20.79 5.83 -6.06
CA ALA A 43 -19.73 6.34 -5.19
C ALA A 43 -19.79 5.70 -3.81
N ALA A 44 -20.98 5.63 -3.22
CA ALA A 44 -21.17 5.00 -1.92
C ALA A 44 -20.80 3.51 -1.94
N ALA A 45 -21.17 2.79 -3.00
CA ALA A 45 -20.82 1.38 -3.14
C ALA A 45 -19.31 1.18 -3.20
N PHE A 46 -18.59 2.00 -3.98
CA PHE A 46 -17.12 1.91 -4.05
C PHE A 46 -16.47 2.19 -2.69
N ARG A 47 -16.98 3.15 -1.92
CA ARG A 47 -16.44 3.46 -0.59
C ARG A 47 -16.64 2.32 0.39
N ILE A 48 -17.79 1.63 0.33
CA ILE A 48 -18.03 0.46 1.18
C ILE A 48 -17.03 -0.64 0.86
N ILE A 49 -16.78 -0.91 -0.41
CA ILE A 49 -15.80 -1.93 -0.83
C ILE A 49 -14.40 -1.51 -0.38
N ALA A 50 -14.05 -0.23 -0.54
CA ALA A 50 -12.75 0.29 -0.12
C ALA A 50 -12.54 0.11 1.39
N ASP A 51 -13.55 0.36 2.21
CA ASP A 51 -13.47 0.15 3.66
C ASP A 51 -13.21 -1.31 3.99
N GLY A 52 -13.82 -2.24 3.27
CA GLY A 52 -13.56 -3.67 3.42
C GLY A 52 -12.10 -4.01 3.10
N GLU A 53 -11.56 -3.44 2.01
CA GLU A 53 -10.16 -3.66 1.65
C GLU A 53 -9.19 -3.08 2.69
N THR A 54 -9.55 -1.95 3.33
CA THR A 54 -8.76 -1.39 4.43
C THR A 54 -8.66 -2.39 5.58
N GLY A 55 -9.77 -2.98 5.99
CA GLY A 55 -9.79 -3.98 7.06
C GLY A 55 -8.92 -5.19 6.71
N HIS A 56 -9.04 -5.71 5.49
CA HIS A 56 -8.24 -6.84 5.02
C HIS A 56 -6.74 -6.51 5.05
N ALA A 57 -6.35 -5.33 4.58
CA ALA A 57 -4.94 -4.92 4.54
C ALA A 57 -4.36 -4.80 5.96
N LEU A 58 -5.12 -4.23 6.90
CA LEU A 58 -4.67 -4.12 8.28
C LEU A 58 -4.52 -5.48 8.95
N ASP A 59 -5.46 -6.40 8.70
CA ASP A 59 -5.36 -7.77 9.21
C ASP A 59 -4.11 -8.48 8.67
N LEU A 60 -3.81 -8.27 7.38
CA LEU A 60 -2.60 -8.85 6.79
C LEU A 60 -1.33 -8.28 7.44
N LEU A 61 -1.29 -6.99 7.76
CA LEU A 61 -0.17 -6.40 8.49
C LEU A 61 0.00 -7.01 9.87
N ASP A 62 -1.08 -7.36 10.56
CA ASP A 62 -0.99 -8.04 11.85
C ASP A 62 -0.24 -9.38 11.72
N PHE A 63 -0.50 -10.13 10.64
CA PHE A 63 0.25 -11.37 10.38
C PHE A 63 1.69 -11.11 9.96
N LEU A 64 1.96 -10.02 9.25
CA LEU A 64 3.29 -9.71 8.73
C LEU A 64 4.18 -9.00 9.75
N ALA A 65 3.61 -8.47 10.85
CA ALA A 65 4.36 -7.67 11.80
C ALA A 65 5.57 -8.40 12.39
N ASP A 66 5.45 -9.70 12.65
CA ASP A 66 6.55 -10.49 13.20
C ASP A 66 7.71 -10.69 12.20
N VAL A 67 7.43 -10.53 10.91
CA VAL A 67 8.45 -10.66 9.86
C VAL A 67 9.16 -9.33 9.64
N GLY A 68 8.40 -8.25 9.58
CA GLY A 68 8.90 -6.90 9.33
C GLY A 68 8.01 -6.11 8.37
N ASP A 69 8.42 -4.88 8.13
CA ASP A 69 7.71 -3.99 7.20
C ASP A 69 7.79 -4.56 5.78
N PRO A 70 6.64 -4.74 5.10
CA PRO A 70 6.63 -5.27 3.73
C PRO A 70 7.44 -4.46 2.72
N VAL A 71 7.67 -3.17 2.99
CA VAL A 71 8.39 -2.28 2.07
C VAL A 71 9.87 -2.21 2.38
N THR A 72 10.22 -1.92 3.64
CA THR A 72 11.61 -1.68 4.03
C THR A 72 12.31 -2.92 4.58
N GLY A 73 11.54 -3.93 5.00
CA GLY A 73 12.07 -5.11 5.66
C GLY A 73 12.48 -4.89 7.11
N GLY A 74 12.43 -3.65 7.59
CA GLY A 74 12.81 -3.32 8.96
C GLY A 74 11.74 -3.70 9.98
N PRO A 75 12.08 -3.65 11.27
CA PRO A 75 11.13 -4.02 12.31
C PRO A 75 9.95 -3.06 12.37
N ILE A 76 8.77 -3.61 12.64
CA ILE A 76 7.54 -2.84 12.89
C ILE A 76 6.81 -3.46 14.08
N GLY A 77 5.89 -2.71 14.63
CA GLY A 77 5.04 -3.13 15.73
C GLY A 77 4.88 -2.06 16.79
N ASP A 78 5.97 -1.61 17.40
CA ASP A 78 5.89 -0.48 18.33
C ASP A 78 6.01 0.85 17.58
N THR A 79 5.65 1.94 18.26
CA THR A 79 5.58 3.25 17.63
C THR A 79 6.93 3.74 17.13
N ASP A 80 8.00 3.52 17.88
CA ASP A 80 9.32 3.96 17.48
C ASP A 80 9.81 3.24 16.24
N ASP A 81 9.63 1.93 16.16
CA ASP A 81 9.95 1.15 14.96
C ASP A 81 9.10 1.58 13.79
N ASN A 82 7.81 1.81 14.01
CA ASN A 82 6.89 2.24 12.96
C ASN A 82 7.29 3.60 12.38
N LEU A 83 7.69 4.54 13.24
CA LEU A 83 8.18 5.85 12.79
C LEU A 83 9.45 5.73 11.94
N ALA A 84 10.38 4.87 12.37
CA ALA A 84 11.60 4.63 11.61
C ALA A 84 11.30 4.00 10.24
N ALA A 85 10.38 3.03 10.20
CA ALA A 85 9.97 2.39 8.95
C ALA A 85 9.31 3.39 7.99
N ALA A 86 8.44 4.25 8.51
CA ALA A 86 7.77 5.26 7.70
C ALA A 86 8.77 6.24 7.11
N LEU A 87 9.71 6.72 7.92
CA LEU A 87 10.74 7.65 7.44
C LEU A 87 11.63 7.01 6.37
N ALA A 88 12.05 5.78 6.58
CA ALA A 88 12.88 5.05 5.62
C ALA A 88 12.14 4.84 4.28
N GLY A 89 10.87 4.46 4.34
CA GLY A 89 10.04 4.26 3.14
C GLY A 89 9.88 5.55 2.35
N GLU A 90 9.54 6.65 3.01
CA GLU A 90 9.36 7.94 2.35
C GLU A 90 10.68 8.47 1.76
N THR A 91 11.79 8.30 2.46
CA THR A 91 13.10 8.70 1.96
C THR A 91 13.48 7.93 0.70
N ASN A 92 13.29 6.62 0.69
CA ASN A 92 13.58 5.80 -0.48
C ASN A 92 12.71 6.20 -1.66
N ASP A 93 11.42 6.42 -1.45
CA ASP A 93 10.51 6.84 -2.51
C ASP A 93 10.91 8.20 -3.09
N ALA A 94 11.25 9.17 -2.24
CA ALA A 94 11.60 10.50 -2.69
C ALA A 94 12.93 10.54 -3.44
N VAL A 95 13.95 9.86 -2.91
CA VAL A 95 15.31 9.95 -3.45
C VAL A 95 15.55 8.98 -4.61
N GLU A 96 15.10 7.74 -4.46
CA GLU A 96 15.42 6.68 -5.43
C GLU A 96 14.28 6.39 -6.41
N GLY A 97 13.05 6.74 -6.04
CA GLY A 97 11.87 6.44 -6.85
C GLY A 97 11.40 7.61 -7.68
N TYR A 98 10.79 8.59 -7.03
CA TYR A 98 10.09 9.66 -7.75
C TYR A 98 10.98 10.55 -8.59
N GLU A 99 12.18 10.85 -8.12
CA GLU A 99 13.13 11.63 -8.91
C GLU A 99 13.53 10.92 -10.19
N ARG A 100 13.75 9.60 -10.09
CA ARG A 100 14.07 8.77 -11.25
C ARG A 100 12.89 8.70 -12.21
N TYR A 101 11.69 8.49 -11.69
CA TYR A 101 10.47 8.42 -12.49
C TYR A 101 10.24 9.73 -13.23
N ALA A 102 10.43 10.85 -12.55
CA ALA A 102 10.28 12.16 -13.17
C ALA A 102 11.30 12.40 -14.29
N ALA A 103 12.56 11.98 -14.07
CA ALA A 103 13.60 12.11 -15.08
C ALA A 103 13.28 11.28 -16.34
N VAL A 104 12.83 10.04 -16.17
CA VAL A 104 12.44 9.19 -17.28
C VAL A 104 11.24 9.79 -18.03
N ALA A 105 10.26 10.29 -17.31
CA ALA A 105 9.09 10.92 -17.92
C ALA A 105 9.49 12.12 -18.77
N ARG A 106 10.40 12.98 -18.27
CA ARG A 106 10.92 14.12 -19.04
C ARG A 106 11.66 13.66 -20.30
N ASP A 107 12.50 12.64 -20.17
CA ASP A 107 13.24 12.08 -21.32
C ASP A 107 12.30 11.51 -22.38
N GLU A 108 11.15 11.02 -21.96
CA GLU A 108 10.12 10.50 -22.87
C GLU A 108 9.17 11.60 -23.38
N GLY A 109 9.39 12.85 -23.00
CA GLY A 109 8.56 13.98 -23.43
C GLY A 109 7.22 14.11 -22.71
N LEU A 110 7.09 13.48 -21.56
CA LEU A 110 5.86 13.48 -20.76
C LEU A 110 5.87 14.53 -19.65
N GLY A 111 6.89 15.27 -19.58
CA GLY A 111 7.23 16.37 -18.70
C GLY A 111 6.28 16.99 -17.73
#